data_6ed683ef4e658c14fb310faf51ee1fe1
#
_entry.id   6ed683ef4e658c14fb310faf51ee1fe1
#
_cell.length_a   1.000
_cell.length_b   1.000
_cell.length_c   1.000
_cell.angle_alpha   90.00
_cell.angle_beta   90.00
_cell.angle_gamma   90.00
#
_symmetry.space_group_name_H-M   'P 1'
#
loop_
_entity.id
_entity.type
_entity.pdbx_description
1 polymer ?
#
loop_
_entity_poly.entity_id
_entity_poly.type
_entity_poly.pdbx_seq_one_letter_code
_entity_poly.pdbx_strand_id
1 'polypeptide(L)'
;MRKTWTEQELIAFEDRIGELYLDNKLPFLFHLSGGNEKELIDIFKDIKEGDYVISNHRSHYHALLHGIPPEVVEDRICNGRSMFIYDKDRNFFCSAIIGGTPAIAAGIAWALKQKGSTQKVWCFIGDGTEDNGHTYEAIRYVDGWDLPCKFIIENNNRSVEATNEDRWGKQADYAWNSPSVIKYYYKITYPHARKPGMIDLSKAVKKTDDEYFPPLPEVSYPTFNTSDLKYKDAALKVMTDLGNQGAIFVGYNVNNAPGGNAMSTLKNVPDNQKLETPVAENLMAGLCIGMGFENFLPVLYFERHDFMLVAMDAIVNHIDKIERISHGEYKVPVIIRAVTADGGPFYSGITHSQDFTNMLRAAVSFPVYDPKNGNELEEAFYKARHSGRPAIIVERKSLY
;
A
#
# COMPACT_ATOMS: atom_id res chain seq x y z
N MET A 1 0.07 4.25 28.35
CA MET A 1 -0.92 3.12 28.46
C MET A 1 -2.13 3.44 27.61
N ARG A 2 -2.56 2.52 26.77
CA ARG A 2 -3.80 2.64 25.98
C ARG A 2 -5.01 2.72 26.93
N LYS A 3 -6.02 3.52 26.58
CA LYS A 3 -7.31 3.53 27.28
C LYS A 3 -7.98 2.16 27.13
N THR A 4 -8.53 1.64 28.22
CA THR A 4 -9.44 0.49 28.16
C THR A 4 -10.82 1.01 27.75
N TRP A 5 -11.36 0.48 26.67
CA TRP A 5 -12.68 0.83 26.16
C TRP A 5 -13.71 -0.22 26.54
N THR A 6 -14.93 0.24 26.81
CA THR A 6 -16.12 -0.62 26.89
C THR A 6 -16.88 -0.58 25.57
N GLU A 7 -17.73 -1.56 25.32
CA GLU A 7 -18.63 -1.58 24.15
C GLU A 7 -19.48 -0.31 24.09
N GLN A 8 -20.05 0.12 25.23
CA GLN A 8 -20.90 1.31 25.33
C GLN A 8 -20.13 2.60 24.98
N GLU A 9 -18.87 2.72 25.37
CA GLU A 9 -18.06 3.89 25.02
C GLU A 9 -17.73 3.95 23.53
N LEU A 10 -17.48 2.81 22.88
CA LEU A 10 -17.28 2.73 21.43
C LEU A 10 -18.56 3.11 20.68
N ILE A 11 -19.70 2.55 21.08
CA ILE A 11 -21.02 2.87 20.50
C ILE A 11 -21.34 4.37 20.67
N ALA A 12 -21.11 4.92 21.87
CA ALA A 12 -21.36 6.35 22.14
C ALA A 12 -20.50 7.27 21.28
N PHE A 13 -19.25 6.87 20.98
CA PHE A 13 -18.40 7.63 20.05
C PHE A 13 -19.00 7.66 18.64
N GLU A 14 -19.41 6.51 18.09
CA GLU A 14 -19.98 6.45 16.74
C GLU A 14 -21.35 7.13 16.65
N ASP A 15 -22.18 7.02 17.69
CA ASP A 15 -23.46 7.75 17.76
C ASP A 15 -23.23 9.26 17.69
N ARG A 16 -22.24 9.79 18.42
CA ARG A 16 -21.85 11.19 18.34
C ARG A 16 -21.40 11.58 16.92
N ILE A 17 -20.58 10.77 16.27
CA ILE A 17 -20.18 11.02 14.87
C ILE A 17 -21.42 11.02 13.96
N GLY A 18 -22.33 10.09 14.17
CA GLY A 18 -23.60 10.05 13.45
C GLY A 18 -24.47 11.30 13.63
N GLU A 19 -24.47 11.90 14.83
CA GLU A 19 -25.16 13.17 15.10
C GLU A 19 -24.51 14.35 14.36
N LEU A 20 -23.17 14.43 14.37
CA LEU A 20 -22.45 15.45 13.59
C LEU A 20 -22.76 15.38 12.10
N TYR A 21 -22.96 14.16 11.58
CA TYR A 21 -23.38 13.96 10.20
C TYR A 21 -24.79 14.50 9.93
N LEU A 22 -25.76 14.18 10.78
CA LEU A 22 -27.14 14.65 10.65
C LEU A 22 -27.23 16.19 10.76
N ASP A 23 -26.34 16.80 11.53
CA ASP A 23 -26.17 18.26 11.65
C ASP A 23 -25.46 18.89 10.43
N ASN A 24 -25.13 18.15 9.39
CA ASN A 24 -24.35 18.59 8.23
C ASN A 24 -22.96 19.16 8.58
N LYS A 25 -22.33 18.67 9.63
CA LYS A 25 -21.00 19.10 10.07
C LYS A 25 -19.87 18.24 9.50
N LEU A 26 -20.20 17.12 8.85
CA LEU A 26 -19.22 16.21 8.28
C LEU A 26 -19.19 16.27 6.76
N PRO A 27 -18.02 16.03 6.14
CA PRO A 27 -17.94 15.76 4.71
C PRO A 27 -18.77 14.53 4.34
N PHE A 28 -19.30 14.52 3.12
CA PHE A 28 -19.97 13.35 2.58
C PHE A 28 -18.95 12.24 2.31
N LEU A 29 -19.37 11.03 2.51
CA LEU A 29 -18.67 9.76 2.43
C LEU A 29 -17.78 9.50 3.65
N PHE A 30 -18.38 8.88 4.64
CA PHE A 30 -17.71 8.31 5.80
C PHE A 30 -18.40 7.02 6.19
N HIS A 31 -17.71 6.18 6.94
CA HIS A 31 -18.22 4.86 7.32
C HIS A 31 -18.15 4.69 8.83
N LEU A 32 -19.32 4.51 9.45
CA LEU A 32 -19.40 4.21 10.87
C LEU A 32 -19.02 2.75 11.12
N SER A 33 -18.32 2.50 12.22
CA SER A 33 -18.08 1.18 12.77
C SER A 33 -19.27 0.78 13.64
N GLY A 34 -19.51 -0.51 13.85
CA GLY A 34 -20.55 -0.94 14.79
C GLY A 34 -21.01 -2.37 14.59
N GLY A 35 -21.30 -3.01 15.71
CA GLY A 35 -21.80 -4.37 15.81
C GLY A 35 -20.72 -5.43 16.04
N ASN A 36 -19.45 -5.02 16.16
CA ASN A 36 -18.29 -5.87 16.42
C ASN A 36 -17.44 -5.40 17.61
N GLU A 37 -18.01 -4.60 18.49
CA GLU A 37 -17.31 -3.97 19.61
C GLU A 37 -16.63 -5.00 20.51
N LYS A 38 -17.37 -6.06 20.86
CA LYS A 38 -16.88 -7.13 21.73
C LYS A 38 -15.71 -7.89 21.10
N GLU A 39 -15.86 -8.32 19.86
CA GLU A 39 -14.82 -9.06 19.12
C GLU A 39 -13.55 -8.22 19.00
N LEU A 40 -13.69 -6.94 18.69
CA LEU A 40 -12.54 -6.03 18.59
C LEU A 40 -11.87 -5.81 19.94
N ILE A 41 -12.62 -5.55 21.02
CA ILE A 41 -12.05 -5.41 22.37
C ILE A 41 -11.26 -6.67 22.76
N ASP A 42 -11.75 -7.85 22.43
CA ASP A 42 -11.07 -9.11 22.73
C ASP A 42 -9.78 -9.28 21.89
N ILE A 43 -9.83 -9.00 20.58
CA ILE A 43 -8.65 -9.09 19.69
C ILE A 43 -7.57 -8.09 20.11
N PHE A 44 -7.96 -6.86 20.46
CA PHE A 44 -7.02 -5.81 20.84
C PHE A 44 -6.28 -6.06 22.17
N LYS A 45 -6.68 -7.06 22.97
CA LYS A 45 -5.91 -7.54 24.14
C LYS A 45 -4.59 -8.20 23.74
N ASP A 46 -4.54 -8.80 22.55
CA ASP A 46 -3.35 -9.46 22.01
C ASP A 46 -2.41 -8.51 21.27
N ILE A 47 -2.91 -7.34 20.85
CA ILE A 47 -2.14 -6.33 20.13
C ILE A 47 -1.31 -5.50 21.12
N LYS A 48 0.00 -5.57 21.00
CA LYS A 48 0.94 -4.89 21.90
C LYS A 48 1.17 -3.42 21.48
N GLU A 49 1.65 -2.63 22.44
CA GLU A 49 2.16 -1.29 22.15
C GLU A 49 3.36 -1.40 21.19
N GLY A 50 3.33 -0.64 20.10
CA GLY A 50 4.34 -0.68 19.05
C GLY A 50 4.03 -1.63 17.89
N ASP A 51 3.08 -2.57 18.03
CA ASP A 51 2.60 -3.36 16.88
C ASP A 51 1.96 -2.44 15.83
N TYR A 52 1.99 -2.88 14.58
CA TYR A 52 1.27 -2.22 13.50
C TYR A 52 -0.21 -2.65 13.46
N VAL A 53 -1.09 -1.68 13.30
CA VAL A 53 -2.50 -1.90 12.94
C VAL A 53 -2.75 -1.31 11.57
N ILE A 54 -3.05 -2.17 10.61
CA ILE A 54 -3.46 -1.81 9.27
C ILE A 54 -4.95 -2.05 9.15
N SER A 55 -5.71 -1.01 8.83
CA SER A 55 -7.15 -1.01 8.89
C SER A 55 -7.81 -0.76 7.54
N ASN A 56 -9.11 -0.90 7.48
CA ASN A 56 -9.98 -0.69 6.33
C ASN A 56 -10.78 0.62 6.47
N HIS A 57 -11.78 0.83 5.62
CA HIS A 57 -12.63 2.02 5.61
C HIS A 57 -13.46 2.23 6.89
N ARG A 58 -13.67 1.19 7.73
CA ARG A 58 -14.35 1.26 9.06
C ARG A 58 -13.33 1.30 10.18
N SER A 59 -12.44 2.28 10.13
CA SER A 59 -11.22 2.32 10.94
C SER A 59 -11.40 2.94 12.34
N HIS A 60 -12.56 3.52 12.67
CA HIS A 60 -12.71 4.34 13.88
C HIS A 60 -12.46 3.53 15.15
N TYR A 61 -13.11 2.38 15.31
CA TYR A 61 -12.89 1.51 16.47
C TYR A 61 -11.46 0.99 16.54
N HIS A 62 -10.87 0.63 15.40
CA HIS A 62 -9.48 0.19 15.36
C HIS A 62 -8.52 1.30 15.83
N ALA A 63 -8.76 2.54 15.40
CA ALA A 63 -7.96 3.69 15.80
C ALA A 63 -8.07 3.96 17.31
N LEU A 64 -9.29 3.98 17.87
CA LEU A 64 -9.55 4.19 19.27
C LEU A 64 -8.92 3.10 20.14
N LEU A 65 -9.13 1.83 19.79
CA LEU A 65 -8.61 0.68 20.51
C LEU A 65 -7.08 0.58 20.40
N HIS A 66 -6.51 1.10 19.29
CA HIS A 66 -5.06 1.17 19.13
C HIS A 66 -4.43 2.31 19.93
N GLY A 67 -5.24 3.20 20.52
CA GLY A 67 -4.80 4.25 21.43
C GLY A 67 -4.66 5.63 20.80
N ILE A 68 -5.22 5.86 19.61
CA ILE A 68 -5.35 7.22 19.07
C ILE A 68 -6.42 7.95 19.89
N PRO A 69 -6.13 9.16 20.40
CA PRO A 69 -7.08 9.92 21.22
C PRO A 69 -8.40 10.17 20.50
N PRO A 70 -9.56 10.06 21.17
CA PRO A 70 -10.87 10.24 20.55
C PRO A 70 -11.04 11.58 19.84
N GLU A 71 -10.51 12.64 20.43
CA GLU A 71 -10.53 13.99 19.86
C GLU A 71 -9.72 14.10 18.57
N VAL A 72 -8.64 13.32 18.43
CA VAL A 72 -7.85 13.23 17.20
C VAL A 72 -8.60 12.46 16.13
N VAL A 73 -9.24 11.35 16.49
CA VAL A 73 -10.07 10.58 15.55
C VAL A 73 -11.24 11.43 15.05
N GLU A 74 -11.96 12.12 15.95
CA GLU A 74 -13.07 13.02 15.59
C GLU A 74 -12.58 14.17 14.68
N ASP A 75 -11.45 14.82 15.00
CA ASP A 75 -10.87 15.86 14.15
C ASP A 75 -10.58 15.35 12.75
N ARG A 76 -9.97 14.16 12.63
CA ARG A 76 -9.69 13.55 11.34
C ARG A 76 -10.97 13.27 10.53
N ILE A 77 -12.01 12.79 11.18
CA ILE A 77 -13.32 12.56 10.54
C ILE A 77 -13.93 13.87 10.05
N CYS A 78 -13.95 14.92 10.89
CA CYS A 78 -14.47 16.25 10.55
C CYS A 78 -13.71 16.89 9.39
N ASN A 79 -12.44 16.56 9.22
CA ASN A 79 -11.60 17.03 8.13
C ASN A 79 -11.53 16.07 6.93
N GLY A 80 -12.54 15.22 6.73
CA GLY A 80 -12.67 14.36 5.54
C GLY A 80 -11.75 13.14 5.52
N ARG A 81 -11.17 12.76 6.65
CA ARG A 81 -10.22 11.66 6.74
C ARG A 81 -10.76 10.42 7.45
N SER A 82 -12.07 10.25 7.49
CA SER A 82 -12.69 9.04 8.09
C SER A 82 -12.09 7.74 7.55
N MET A 83 -11.82 7.68 6.24
CA MET A 83 -11.23 6.53 5.56
C MET A 83 -9.70 6.62 5.40
N PHE A 84 -9.08 7.66 5.98
CA PHE A 84 -7.66 7.99 5.83
C PHE A 84 -7.06 8.42 7.17
N ILE A 85 -7.32 7.64 8.23
CA ILE A 85 -6.70 7.85 9.53
C ILE A 85 -5.31 7.26 9.51
N TYR A 86 -4.30 8.09 9.69
CA TYR A 86 -2.91 7.71 9.80
C TYR A 86 -2.34 8.22 11.11
N ASP A 87 -1.51 7.44 11.77
CA ASP A 87 -0.75 7.83 12.95
C ASP A 87 0.55 7.01 12.96
N LYS A 88 1.62 7.63 12.47
CA LYS A 88 2.92 6.95 12.36
C LYS A 88 3.54 6.67 13.72
N ASP A 89 3.34 7.54 14.70
CA ASP A 89 3.91 7.37 16.03
C ASP A 89 3.31 6.16 16.74
N ARG A 90 2.08 5.78 16.34
CA ARG A 90 1.38 4.59 16.84
C ARG A 90 1.36 3.43 15.85
N ASN A 91 2.05 3.53 14.72
CA ASN A 91 2.04 2.50 13.68
C ASN A 91 0.63 2.15 13.20
N PHE A 92 -0.20 3.17 12.97
CA PHE A 92 -1.56 3.03 12.47
C PHE A 92 -1.70 3.56 11.05
N PHE A 93 -2.26 2.73 10.17
CA PHE A 93 -2.52 3.08 8.77
C PHE A 93 -3.86 2.49 8.34
N CYS A 94 -4.67 3.23 7.58
CA CYS A 94 -5.86 2.68 6.96
C CYS A 94 -5.99 3.03 5.48
N SER A 95 -6.69 2.18 4.74
CA SER A 95 -7.07 2.44 3.36
C SER A 95 -8.46 1.89 3.07
N ALA A 96 -9.23 2.64 2.28
CA ALA A 96 -10.53 2.21 1.79
C ALA A 96 -10.46 1.38 0.49
N ILE A 97 -9.28 1.22 -0.08
CA ILE A 97 -9.09 0.45 -1.33
C ILE A 97 -9.16 -1.04 -1.00
N ILE A 98 -10.18 -1.70 -1.55
CA ILE A 98 -10.40 -3.15 -1.37
C ILE A 98 -9.23 -3.93 -1.97
N GLY A 99 -8.67 -4.85 -1.18
CA GLY A 99 -7.52 -5.67 -1.60
C GLY A 99 -6.15 -4.99 -1.48
N GLY A 100 -6.08 -3.68 -1.18
CA GLY A 100 -4.82 -2.94 -1.17
C GLY A 100 -3.97 -3.13 0.10
N THR A 101 -4.60 -3.25 1.27
CA THR A 101 -3.88 -3.31 2.56
C THR A 101 -3.13 -4.62 2.84
N PRO A 102 -3.57 -5.82 2.41
CA PRO A 102 -2.90 -7.07 2.73
C PRO A 102 -1.44 -7.14 2.27
N ALA A 103 -1.16 -6.71 1.05
CA ALA A 103 0.20 -6.70 0.51
C ALA A 103 1.11 -5.68 1.21
N ILE A 104 0.56 -4.52 1.63
CA ILE A 104 1.28 -3.53 2.44
C ILE A 104 1.65 -4.12 3.80
N ALA A 105 0.69 -4.79 4.46
CA ALA A 105 0.92 -5.47 5.73
C ALA A 105 2.01 -6.55 5.64
N ALA A 106 2.02 -7.33 4.57
CA ALA A 106 3.06 -8.30 4.29
C ALA A 106 4.44 -7.64 4.12
N GLY A 107 4.51 -6.48 3.48
CA GLY A 107 5.74 -5.71 3.30
C GLY A 107 6.31 -5.15 4.61
N ILE A 108 5.44 -4.61 5.48
CA ILE A 108 5.84 -4.18 6.83
C ILE A 108 6.36 -5.39 7.62
N ALA A 109 5.63 -6.50 7.61
CA ALA A 109 6.02 -7.71 8.33
C ALA A 109 7.36 -8.28 7.84
N TRP A 110 7.61 -8.25 6.52
CA TRP A 110 8.90 -8.60 5.96
C TRP A 110 10.00 -7.69 6.51
N ALA A 111 9.79 -6.38 6.49
CA ALA A 111 10.77 -5.41 6.97
C ALA A 111 11.06 -5.58 8.48
N LEU A 112 10.03 -5.80 9.30
CA LEU A 112 10.19 -6.09 10.74
C LEU A 112 11.02 -7.36 10.96
N LYS A 113 10.77 -8.43 10.18
CA LYS A 113 11.55 -9.65 10.26
C LYS A 113 13.03 -9.43 9.91
N GLN A 114 13.32 -8.65 8.85
CA GLN A 114 14.70 -8.31 8.48
C GLN A 114 15.43 -7.51 9.58
N LYS A 115 14.71 -6.68 10.31
CA LYS A 115 15.25 -5.93 11.46
C LYS A 115 15.39 -6.76 12.74
N GLY A 116 14.91 -8.00 12.76
CA GLY A 116 14.84 -8.81 13.98
C GLY A 116 13.89 -8.22 15.03
N SER A 117 12.89 -7.45 14.62
CA SER A 117 11.90 -6.83 15.51
C SER A 117 10.96 -7.88 16.10
N THR A 118 10.50 -7.65 17.33
CA THR A 118 9.46 -8.47 17.98
C THR A 118 8.05 -7.96 17.72
N GLN A 119 7.91 -6.83 17.05
CA GLN A 119 6.62 -6.24 16.66
C GLN A 119 5.90 -7.13 15.66
N LYS A 120 4.58 -7.03 15.66
CA LYS A 120 3.69 -7.74 14.72
C LYS A 120 2.86 -6.75 13.90
N VAL A 121 2.32 -7.23 12.81
CA VAL A 121 1.35 -6.52 11.98
C VAL A 121 -0.01 -7.18 12.12
N TRP A 122 -1.04 -6.39 12.39
CA TRP A 122 -2.43 -6.79 12.49
C TRP A 122 -3.21 -6.09 11.39
N CYS A 123 -3.59 -6.83 10.36
CA CYS A 123 -4.28 -6.31 9.18
C CYS A 123 -5.76 -6.65 9.24
N PHE A 124 -6.60 -5.66 9.53
CA PHE A 124 -8.04 -5.80 9.59
C PHE A 124 -8.65 -5.59 8.21
N ILE A 125 -9.36 -6.59 7.72
CA ILE A 125 -9.98 -6.60 6.38
C ILE A 125 -11.43 -7.05 6.46
N GLY A 126 -12.28 -6.45 5.63
CA GLY A 126 -13.66 -6.91 5.46
C GLY A 126 -13.77 -8.08 4.46
N ASP A 127 -14.94 -8.70 4.42
CA ASP A 127 -15.28 -9.78 3.49
C ASP A 127 -15.14 -9.37 2.01
N GLY A 128 -15.37 -8.10 1.65
CA GLY A 128 -15.06 -7.63 0.31
C GLY A 128 -13.57 -7.65 -0.05
N THR A 129 -12.68 -7.43 0.92
CA THR A 129 -11.23 -7.59 0.73
C THR A 129 -10.83 -9.06 0.74
N GLU A 130 -11.47 -9.89 1.57
CA GLU A 130 -11.31 -11.35 1.56
C GLU A 130 -11.56 -11.94 0.16
N ASP A 131 -12.55 -11.41 -0.55
CA ASP A 131 -12.93 -11.84 -1.90
C ASP A 131 -11.87 -11.52 -2.98
N ASN A 132 -10.93 -10.63 -2.70
CA ASN A 132 -9.94 -10.17 -3.67
C ASN A 132 -8.74 -11.13 -3.77
N GLY A 133 -8.35 -11.51 -4.99
CA GLY A 133 -7.20 -12.40 -5.24
C GLY A 133 -5.89 -11.91 -4.61
N HIS A 134 -5.67 -10.60 -4.53
CA HIS A 134 -4.48 -10.01 -3.88
C HIS A 134 -4.38 -10.34 -2.38
N THR A 135 -5.52 -10.55 -1.72
CA THR A 135 -5.54 -11.01 -0.32
C THR A 135 -4.96 -12.42 -0.19
N TYR A 136 -5.32 -13.33 -1.11
CA TYR A 136 -4.76 -14.67 -1.15
C TYR A 136 -3.24 -14.65 -1.38
N GLU A 137 -2.77 -13.83 -2.32
CA GLU A 137 -1.34 -13.67 -2.59
C GLU A 137 -0.58 -13.24 -1.33
N ALA A 138 -1.10 -12.24 -0.62
CA ALA A 138 -0.48 -11.70 0.59
C ALA A 138 -0.47 -12.71 1.74
N ILE A 139 -1.59 -13.41 2.01
CA ILE A 139 -1.69 -14.42 3.06
C ILE A 139 -0.71 -15.57 2.77
N ARG A 140 -0.71 -16.08 1.54
CA ARG A 140 0.20 -17.16 1.12
C ARG A 140 1.67 -16.75 1.25
N TYR A 141 1.99 -15.49 0.93
CA TYR A 141 3.35 -14.96 1.07
C TYR A 141 3.75 -14.88 2.55
N VAL A 142 2.87 -14.37 3.40
CA VAL A 142 3.09 -14.27 4.85
C VAL A 142 3.31 -15.65 5.47
N ASP A 143 2.46 -16.62 5.15
CA ASP A 143 2.58 -17.99 5.66
C ASP A 143 3.87 -18.67 5.16
N GLY A 144 4.17 -18.54 3.87
CA GLY A 144 5.32 -19.18 3.25
C GLY A 144 6.66 -18.68 3.77
N TRP A 145 6.72 -17.43 4.19
CA TRP A 145 7.92 -16.80 4.75
C TRP A 145 7.88 -16.65 6.27
N ASP A 146 6.87 -17.20 6.94
CA ASP A 146 6.69 -17.08 8.40
C ASP A 146 6.87 -15.62 8.87
N LEU A 147 6.12 -14.70 8.26
CA LEU A 147 6.19 -13.28 8.58
C LEU A 147 5.32 -12.94 9.80
N PRO A 148 5.70 -11.96 10.65
CA PRO A 148 4.98 -11.59 11.86
C PRO A 148 3.71 -10.76 11.52
N CYS A 149 2.78 -11.35 10.77
CA CYS A 149 1.52 -10.71 10.36
C CYS A 149 0.32 -11.59 10.68
N LYS A 150 -0.79 -10.97 11.09
CA LYS A 150 -2.12 -11.57 11.21
C LYS A 150 -3.12 -10.80 10.38
N PHE A 151 -3.95 -11.51 9.63
CA PHE A 151 -5.09 -10.97 8.90
C PHE A 151 -6.37 -11.27 9.68
N ILE A 152 -7.05 -10.21 10.08
CA ILE A 152 -8.31 -10.29 10.83
C ILE A 152 -9.44 -10.05 9.83
N ILE A 153 -10.18 -11.09 9.50
CA ILE A 153 -11.30 -11.01 8.56
C ILE A 153 -12.59 -10.75 9.33
N GLU A 154 -13.12 -9.55 9.14
CA GLU A 154 -14.34 -9.03 9.76
C GLU A 154 -15.51 -9.26 8.83
N ASN A 155 -16.13 -10.43 8.89
CA ASN A 155 -17.22 -10.81 7.98
C ASN A 155 -18.57 -10.33 8.50
N ASN A 156 -19.14 -9.31 7.86
CA ASN A 156 -20.48 -8.81 8.15
C ASN A 156 -21.52 -9.23 7.10
N ASN A 157 -21.15 -10.17 6.24
CA ASN A 157 -21.96 -10.63 5.10
C ASN A 157 -22.33 -9.51 4.12
N ARG A 158 -21.46 -8.49 3.95
CA ARG A 158 -21.69 -7.36 3.03
C ARG A 158 -20.42 -6.87 2.39
N SER A 159 -20.39 -6.83 1.07
CA SER A 159 -19.44 -6.01 0.32
C SER A 159 -20.21 -4.92 -0.42
N VAL A 160 -19.98 -3.66 -0.04
CA VAL A 160 -20.86 -2.54 -0.36
C VAL A 160 -22.28 -2.84 0.17
N GLU A 161 -23.20 -3.28 -0.67
CA GLU A 161 -24.56 -3.67 -0.27
C GLU A 161 -24.93 -5.13 -0.62
N ALA A 162 -24.08 -5.84 -1.38
CA ALA A 162 -24.32 -7.20 -1.80
C ALA A 162 -23.92 -8.21 -0.70
N THR A 163 -24.75 -9.23 -0.48
CA THR A 163 -24.42 -10.33 0.45
C THR A 163 -23.39 -11.28 -0.15
N ASN A 164 -22.81 -12.13 0.70
CA ASN A 164 -21.89 -13.17 0.22
C ASN A 164 -22.57 -14.12 -0.76
N GLU A 165 -23.84 -14.49 -0.50
CA GLU A 165 -24.65 -15.32 -1.38
C GLU A 165 -24.91 -14.64 -2.73
N ASP A 166 -25.15 -13.32 -2.75
CA ASP A 166 -25.35 -12.57 -4.00
C ASP A 166 -24.08 -12.58 -4.86
N ARG A 167 -22.90 -12.58 -4.22
CA ARG A 167 -21.60 -12.53 -4.92
C ARG A 167 -21.07 -13.91 -5.32
N TRP A 168 -21.21 -14.89 -4.44
CA TRP A 168 -20.54 -16.18 -4.55
C TRP A 168 -21.48 -17.39 -4.60
N GLY A 169 -22.78 -17.19 -4.54
CA GLY A 169 -23.78 -18.26 -4.56
C GLY A 169 -23.49 -19.31 -3.48
N LYS A 170 -23.34 -20.58 -3.89
CA LYS A 170 -23.08 -21.70 -2.97
C LYS A 170 -21.70 -21.66 -2.29
N GLN A 171 -20.80 -20.81 -2.71
CA GLN A 171 -19.47 -20.62 -2.13
C GLN A 171 -19.39 -19.35 -1.27
N ALA A 172 -20.51 -18.97 -0.68
CA ALA A 172 -20.65 -17.73 0.09
C ALA A 172 -19.73 -17.65 1.31
N ASP A 173 -19.30 -18.77 1.85
CA ASP A 173 -18.33 -18.81 2.95
C ASP A 173 -17.05 -19.52 2.51
N TYR A 174 -15.91 -18.88 2.76
CA TYR A 174 -14.59 -19.42 2.45
C TYR A 174 -13.82 -19.70 3.75
N ALA A 175 -13.38 -20.95 3.89
CA ALA A 175 -12.58 -21.38 5.03
C ALA A 175 -11.08 -21.27 4.69
N TRP A 176 -10.35 -20.47 5.45
CA TRP A 176 -8.91 -20.33 5.34
C TRP A 176 -8.19 -21.43 6.13
N ASN A 177 -7.32 -22.17 5.45
CA ASN A 177 -6.34 -23.05 6.10
C ASN A 177 -4.99 -22.31 6.21
N SER A 178 -4.94 -21.31 7.08
CA SER A 178 -3.78 -20.43 7.27
C SER A 178 -3.61 -20.08 8.74
N PRO A 179 -2.41 -20.25 9.32
CA PRO A 179 -2.15 -19.84 10.70
C PRO A 179 -2.14 -18.31 10.87
N SER A 180 -2.06 -17.56 9.78
CA SER A 180 -2.02 -16.10 9.81
C SER A 180 -3.42 -15.47 9.73
N VAL A 181 -4.47 -16.26 9.55
CA VAL A 181 -5.86 -15.76 9.42
C VAL A 181 -6.65 -16.01 10.70
N ILE A 182 -7.34 -14.98 11.15
CA ILE A 182 -8.40 -15.02 12.17
C ILE A 182 -9.65 -14.47 11.52
N LYS A 183 -10.73 -15.25 11.47
CA LYS A 183 -12.01 -14.83 10.87
C LYS A 183 -13.11 -14.88 11.90
N TYR A 184 -13.91 -13.81 11.96
CA TYR A 184 -15.11 -13.76 12.77
C TYR A 184 -16.29 -13.16 12.00
N TYR A 185 -17.49 -13.40 12.51
CA TYR A 185 -18.75 -12.96 11.90
C TYR A 185 -19.46 -12.01 12.84
N TYR A 186 -20.03 -10.95 12.28
CA TYR A 186 -20.82 -10.00 13.05
C TYR A 186 -21.97 -9.41 12.24
N LYS A 187 -22.92 -8.79 12.92
CA LYS A 187 -24.00 -8.06 12.27
C LYS A 187 -23.75 -6.58 12.37
N ILE A 188 -23.55 -5.95 11.21
CA ILE A 188 -23.32 -4.51 11.15
C ILE A 188 -24.50 -3.70 11.68
N THR A 189 -24.24 -2.66 12.47
CA THR A 189 -25.25 -1.77 13.07
C THR A 189 -25.68 -0.67 12.11
N TYR A 190 -24.73 -0.12 11.32
CA TYR A 190 -24.97 1.01 10.43
C TYR A 190 -24.94 0.58 8.96
N PRO A 191 -25.69 1.25 8.07
CA PRO A 191 -25.60 1.02 6.62
C PRO A 191 -24.20 1.37 6.09
N HIS A 192 -23.89 0.93 4.86
CA HIS A 192 -22.54 0.98 4.31
C HIS A 192 -21.87 2.36 4.40
N ALA A 193 -22.53 3.43 4.01
CA ALA A 193 -21.88 4.74 3.84
C ALA A 193 -22.57 5.88 4.62
N ARG A 194 -23.45 5.59 5.59
CA ARG A 194 -24.16 6.64 6.34
C ARG A 194 -24.94 6.06 7.52
N LYS A 195 -25.27 6.91 8.50
CA LYS A 195 -26.29 6.58 9.52
C LYS A 195 -27.68 6.52 8.86
N PRO A 196 -28.62 5.70 9.35
CA PRO A 196 -30.01 5.77 8.90
C PRO A 196 -30.56 7.18 9.06
N GLY A 197 -31.03 7.74 7.96
CA GLY A 197 -31.51 9.12 7.88
C GLY A 197 -30.98 9.82 6.65
N MET A 198 -31.82 10.64 6.01
CA MET A 198 -31.39 11.43 4.86
C MET A 198 -30.78 12.73 5.37
N ILE A 199 -29.62 13.09 4.81
CA ILE A 199 -29.10 14.45 4.90
C ILE A 199 -29.40 15.21 3.62
N ASP A 200 -29.47 16.52 3.75
CA ASP A 200 -29.52 17.41 2.61
C ASP A 200 -28.11 17.58 2.03
N LEU A 201 -27.80 16.83 0.96
CA LEU A 201 -26.50 16.88 0.30
C LEU A 201 -26.12 18.27 -0.21
N SER A 202 -27.08 19.18 -0.38
CA SER A 202 -26.80 20.56 -0.75
C SER A 202 -26.07 21.34 0.34
N LYS A 203 -26.26 20.92 1.60
CA LYS A 203 -25.64 21.49 2.80
C LYS A 203 -24.39 20.75 3.27
N ALA A 204 -24.03 19.64 2.62
CA ALA A 204 -22.84 18.88 2.98
C ALA A 204 -21.58 19.77 2.81
N VAL A 205 -20.64 19.59 3.72
CA VAL A 205 -19.33 20.25 3.63
C VAL A 205 -18.66 19.84 2.32
N LYS A 206 -18.30 20.83 1.50
CA LYS A 206 -17.64 20.61 0.22
C LYS A 206 -16.28 21.29 0.25
N LYS A 207 -15.24 20.51 0.07
CA LYS A 207 -13.87 20.97 -0.11
C LYS A 207 -13.25 20.24 -1.30
N THR A 208 -12.23 20.85 -1.91
CA THR A 208 -11.42 20.22 -2.94
C THR A 208 -10.41 19.25 -2.34
N ASP A 209 -9.84 18.38 -3.17
CA ASP A 209 -8.76 17.50 -2.73
C ASP A 209 -7.57 18.28 -2.16
N ASP A 210 -7.24 19.43 -2.73
CA ASP A 210 -6.12 20.27 -2.27
C ASP A 210 -6.39 20.92 -0.91
N GLU A 211 -7.65 21.17 -0.54
CA GLU A 211 -8.01 21.67 0.79
C GLU A 211 -7.95 20.59 1.86
N TYR A 212 -8.28 19.32 1.50
CA TYR A 212 -8.15 18.20 2.43
C TYR A 212 -6.74 17.64 2.48
N PHE A 213 -6.06 17.61 1.34
CA PHE A 213 -4.76 17.00 1.13
C PHE A 213 -3.88 17.92 0.30
N PRO A 214 -3.21 18.91 0.92
CA PRO A 214 -2.38 19.87 0.21
C PRO A 214 -1.31 19.20 -0.67
N PRO A 215 -0.94 19.81 -1.80
CA PRO A 215 0.17 19.33 -2.61
C PRO A 215 1.47 19.22 -1.79
N LEU A 216 2.26 18.20 -2.08
CA LEU A 216 3.57 18.05 -1.48
C LEU A 216 4.53 19.14 -1.96
N PRO A 217 5.45 19.64 -1.09
CA PRO A 217 6.43 20.64 -1.48
C PRO A 217 7.33 20.14 -2.60
N GLU A 218 7.82 21.04 -3.44
CA GLU A 218 8.79 20.71 -4.49
C GLU A 218 10.10 20.19 -3.90
N VAL A 219 10.76 19.30 -4.64
CA VAL A 219 12.06 18.73 -4.25
C VAL A 219 13.15 19.41 -5.05
N SER A 220 14.15 19.95 -4.35
CA SER A 220 15.40 20.43 -4.95
C SER A 220 16.46 19.33 -4.95
N TYR A 221 17.27 19.29 -5.98
CA TYR A 221 18.32 18.28 -6.13
C TYR A 221 19.71 18.94 -6.07
N PRO A 222 20.67 18.37 -5.33
CA PRO A 222 22.08 18.78 -5.44
C PRO A 222 22.59 18.57 -6.85
N THR A 223 23.67 19.26 -7.20
CA THR A 223 24.36 19.03 -8.48
C THR A 223 24.87 17.60 -8.56
N PHE A 224 24.64 16.94 -9.67
CA PHE A 224 25.10 15.58 -9.95
C PHE A 224 25.93 15.56 -11.23
N ASN A 225 27.07 14.89 -11.16
CA ASN A 225 27.92 14.66 -12.32
C ASN A 225 27.77 13.22 -12.80
N THR A 226 27.44 13.04 -14.05
CA THR A 226 27.32 11.73 -14.70
C THR A 226 28.72 11.14 -15.01
N SER A 227 28.75 9.81 -15.22
CA SER A 227 30.01 9.08 -15.47
C SER A 227 30.33 8.91 -16.94
N ASP A 228 29.55 9.44 -17.85
CA ASP A 228 29.67 9.32 -19.31
C ASP A 228 29.77 7.87 -19.81
N LEU A 229 29.00 6.99 -19.23
CA LEU A 229 28.94 5.57 -19.54
C LEU A 229 27.88 5.26 -20.61
N LYS A 230 28.07 4.15 -21.33
CA LYS A 230 27.03 3.58 -22.16
C LYS A 230 25.86 3.13 -21.29
N TYR A 231 24.65 3.06 -21.85
CA TYR A 231 23.41 2.80 -21.13
C TYR A 231 23.49 1.55 -20.22
N LYS A 232 23.96 0.43 -20.77
CA LYS A 232 24.11 -0.83 -20.01
C LYS A 232 25.07 -0.71 -18.83
N ASP A 233 26.21 -0.05 -19.03
CA ASP A 233 27.22 0.12 -18.00
C ASP A 233 26.74 1.11 -16.93
N ALA A 234 26.04 2.17 -17.34
CA ALA A 234 25.37 3.10 -16.43
C ALA A 234 24.32 2.37 -15.57
N ALA A 235 23.48 1.51 -16.17
CA ALA A 235 22.49 0.72 -15.44
C ALA A 235 23.15 -0.20 -14.41
N LEU A 236 24.23 -0.91 -14.80
CA LEU A 236 24.97 -1.77 -13.87
C LEU A 236 25.59 -0.96 -12.71
N LYS A 237 26.20 0.18 -13.03
CA LYS A 237 26.79 1.08 -12.02
C LYS A 237 25.73 1.55 -11.03
N VAL A 238 24.61 2.07 -11.52
CA VAL A 238 23.53 2.60 -10.66
C VAL A 238 22.95 1.52 -9.74
N MET A 239 22.74 0.31 -10.26
CA MET A 239 22.24 -0.80 -9.40
C MET A 239 23.27 -1.19 -8.35
N THR A 240 24.55 -1.21 -8.71
CA THR A 240 25.65 -1.45 -7.75
C THR A 240 25.68 -0.36 -6.67
N ASP A 241 25.58 0.91 -7.06
CA ASP A 241 25.58 2.04 -6.12
C ASP A 241 24.37 2.03 -5.18
N LEU A 242 23.17 1.71 -5.69
CA LEU A 242 21.97 1.52 -4.87
C LEU A 242 22.12 0.34 -3.90
N GLY A 243 22.69 -0.78 -4.37
CA GLY A 243 22.98 -1.93 -3.50
C GLY A 243 23.95 -1.57 -2.38
N ASN A 244 25.02 -0.83 -2.67
CA ASN A 244 25.97 -0.33 -1.66
C ASN A 244 25.30 0.62 -0.64
N GLN A 245 24.19 1.25 -0.98
CA GLN A 245 23.39 2.09 -0.09
C GLN A 245 22.29 1.31 0.64
N GLY A 246 22.26 -0.02 0.51
CA GLY A 246 21.30 -0.88 1.21
C GLY A 246 19.93 -0.99 0.55
N ALA A 247 19.79 -0.64 -0.74
CA ALA A 247 18.53 -0.84 -1.46
C ALA A 247 18.14 -2.33 -1.55
N ILE A 248 16.85 -2.61 -1.51
CA ILE A 248 16.27 -3.95 -1.68
C ILE A 248 15.62 -4.04 -3.06
N PHE A 249 16.09 -4.96 -3.89
CA PHE A 249 15.58 -5.18 -5.24
C PHE A 249 14.49 -6.22 -5.21
N VAL A 250 13.26 -5.82 -5.57
CA VAL A 250 12.05 -6.63 -5.44
C VAL A 250 11.51 -6.98 -6.83
N GLY A 251 11.26 -8.23 -7.08
CA GLY A 251 10.67 -8.70 -8.33
C GLY A 251 10.87 -10.18 -8.57
N TYR A 252 10.30 -10.71 -9.62
CA TYR A 252 10.68 -12.02 -10.15
C TYR A 252 11.87 -11.87 -11.12
N ASN A 253 12.66 -12.92 -11.27
CA ASN A 253 13.92 -12.91 -12.03
C ASN A 253 14.93 -11.85 -11.55
N VAL A 254 14.93 -11.51 -10.27
CA VAL A 254 15.93 -10.62 -9.67
C VAL A 254 17.09 -11.38 -9.06
N ASN A 255 16.90 -12.65 -8.66
CA ASN A 255 17.91 -13.50 -8.06
C ASN A 255 18.17 -14.79 -8.85
N ASN A 256 17.16 -15.44 -9.39
CA ASN A 256 17.23 -16.79 -9.92
C ASN A 256 17.30 -16.89 -11.47
N ALA A 257 17.39 -15.77 -12.19
CA ALA A 257 17.37 -15.79 -13.64
C ALA A 257 18.66 -16.34 -14.25
N PRO A 258 18.62 -17.38 -15.10
CA PRO A 258 19.76 -17.79 -15.90
C PRO A 258 20.21 -16.69 -16.85
N GLY A 259 21.48 -16.41 -16.90
CA GLY A 259 22.05 -15.39 -17.79
C GLY A 259 22.03 -13.95 -17.23
N GLY A 260 21.60 -13.78 -16.00
CA GLY A 260 21.73 -12.50 -15.28
C GLY A 260 20.42 -11.91 -14.81
N ASN A 261 20.46 -11.45 -13.60
CA ASN A 261 19.33 -10.91 -12.85
C ASN A 261 18.97 -9.52 -13.38
N ALA A 262 17.68 -9.30 -13.71
CA ALA A 262 17.19 -8.02 -14.23
C ALA A 262 18.10 -7.46 -15.33
N MET A 263 18.23 -8.17 -16.45
CA MET A 263 19.12 -7.85 -17.59
C MET A 263 20.61 -7.74 -17.22
N SER A 264 21.08 -8.56 -16.29
CA SER A 264 22.46 -8.60 -15.78
C SER A 264 22.89 -7.34 -15.02
N THR A 265 21.97 -6.47 -14.65
CA THR A 265 22.29 -5.24 -13.92
C THR A 265 22.47 -5.45 -12.42
N LEU A 266 22.01 -6.58 -11.86
CA LEU A 266 22.10 -6.91 -10.44
C LEU A 266 23.28 -7.84 -10.07
N LYS A 267 24.21 -8.09 -10.98
CA LYS A 267 25.31 -9.05 -10.75
C LYS A 267 26.24 -8.68 -9.58
N ASN A 268 26.36 -7.39 -9.26
CA ASN A 268 27.21 -6.89 -8.17
C ASN A 268 26.41 -6.62 -6.88
N VAL A 269 25.08 -6.85 -6.89
CA VAL A 269 24.22 -6.66 -5.73
C VAL A 269 24.25 -7.95 -4.89
N PRO A 270 24.44 -7.87 -3.55
CA PRO A 270 24.38 -9.03 -2.67
C PRO A 270 23.03 -9.78 -2.74
N ASP A 271 23.06 -11.12 -2.61
CA ASP A 271 21.86 -11.94 -2.73
C ASP A 271 20.80 -11.62 -1.65
N ASN A 272 21.23 -11.26 -0.45
CA ASN A 272 20.32 -10.86 0.62
C ASN A 272 19.60 -9.52 0.40
N GLN A 273 19.98 -8.77 -0.64
CA GLN A 273 19.30 -7.56 -1.09
C GLN A 273 18.40 -7.80 -2.32
N LYS A 274 18.34 -9.02 -2.83
CA LYS A 274 17.53 -9.42 -3.97
C LYS A 274 16.35 -10.27 -3.48
N LEU A 275 15.17 -9.66 -3.40
CA LEU A 275 13.95 -10.34 -2.97
C LEU A 275 13.24 -10.92 -4.19
N GLU A 276 13.47 -12.21 -4.43
CA GLU A 276 12.71 -12.97 -5.43
C GLU A 276 11.27 -13.14 -4.99
N THR A 277 10.33 -12.79 -5.85
CA THR A 277 8.89 -12.85 -5.56
C THR A 277 8.18 -13.82 -6.50
N PRO A 278 6.98 -14.29 -6.15
CA PRO A 278 6.10 -14.87 -7.16
C PRO A 278 5.75 -13.82 -8.23
N VAL A 279 5.27 -14.28 -9.38
CA VAL A 279 4.70 -13.42 -10.43
C VAL A 279 3.32 -12.94 -9.95
N ALA A 280 3.34 -11.93 -9.09
CA ALA A 280 2.18 -11.33 -8.43
C ALA A 280 2.47 -9.84 -8.24
N GLU A 281 2.28 -9.07 -9.29
CA GLU A 281 2.79 -7.71 -9.42
C GLU A 281 2.17 -6.74 -8.40
N ASN A 282 0.89 -6.95 -8.05
CA ASN A 282 0.26 -6.14 -7.01
C ASN A 282 0.85 -6.43 -5.61
N LEU A 283 1.15 -7.70 -5.32
CA LEU A 283 1.88 -8.09 -4.10
C LEU A 283 3.26 -7.43 -4.07
N MET A 284 4.01 -7.47 -5.18
CA MET A 284 5.33 -6.87 -5.28
C MET A 284 5.30 -5.38 -4.94
N ALA A 285 4.35 -4.64 -5.50
CA ALA A 285 4.19 -3.21 -5.24
C ALA A 285 3.79 -2.94 -3.78
N GLY A 286 2.87 -3.71 -3.23
CA GLY A 286 2.46 -3.62 -1.83
C GLY A 286 3.58 -3.92 -0.84
N LEU A 287 4.41 -4.94 -1.12
CA LEU A 287 5.61 -5.24 -0.33
C LEU A 287 6.55 -4.01 -0.28
N CYS A 288 6.78 -3.36 -1.43
CA CYS A 288 7.62 -2.15 -1.50
C CYS A 288 7.05 -0.99 -0.67
N ILE A 289 5.72 -0.81 -0.65
CA ILE A 289 5.07 0.21 0.19
C ILE A 289 5.36 -0.07 1.67
N GLY A 290 5.11 -1.29 2.13
CA GLY A 290 5.34 -1.69 3.51
C GLY A 290 6.81 -1.59 3.93
N MET A 291 7.75 -1.95 3.05
CA MET A 291 9.18 -1.73 3.26
C MET A 291 9.52 -0.25 3.43
N GLY A 292 8.90 0.63 2.63
CA GLY A 292 9.09 2.07 2.72
C GLY A 292 8.65 2.64 4.08
N PHE A 293 7.58 2.13 4.67
CA PHE A 293 7.14 2.52 6.02
C PHE A 293 8.20 2.26 7.08
N GLU A 294 8.98 1.20 6.90
CA GLU A 294 10.09 0.80 7.76
C GLU A 294 11.46 1.37 7.32
N ASN A 295 11.46 2.40 6.48
CA ASN A 295 12.64 3.13 6.00
C ASN A 295 13.61 2.29 5.16
N PHE A 296 13.17 1.20 4.53
CA PHE A 296 13.92 0.57 3.47
C PHE A 296 13.79 1.37 2.17
N LEU A 297 14.77 1.21 1.26
CA LEU A 297 14.72 1.74 -0.10
C LEU A 297 14.42 0.59 -1.07
N PRO A 298 13.15 0.33 -1.41
CA PRO A 298 12.82 -0.70 -2.38
C PRO A 298 13.02 -0.21 -3.82
N VAL A 299 13.60 -1.07 -4.64
CA VAL A 299 13.70 -0.93 -6.09
C VAL A 299 12.84 -2.02 -6.70
N LEU A 300 11.66 -1.65 -7.16
CA LEU A 300 10.66 -2.54 -7.74
C LEU A 300 10.94 -2.75 -9.22
N TYR A 301 11.09 -3.99 -9.64
CA TYR A 301 11.45 -4.33 -11.02
C TYR A 301 10.30 -5.00 -11.76
N PHE A 302 9.91 -4.43 -12.89
CA PHE A 302 9.00 -5.02 -13.87
C PHE A 302 9.75 -5.30 -15.18
N GLU A 303 9.79 -6.56 -15.57
CA GLU A 303 10.50 -6.99 -16.78
C GLU A 303 9.87 -6.46 -18.07
N ARG A 304 8.59 -6.08 -18.02
CA ARG A 304 7.83 -5.47 -19.13
C ARG A 304 6.80 -4.48 -18.59
N HIS A 305 6.50 -3.44 -19.34
CA HIS A 305 5.38 -2.54 -19.09
C HIS A 305 4.06 -3.28 -19.03
N ASP A 306 3.89 -4.29 -19.89
CA ASP A 306 2.67 -5.10 -19.97
C ASP A 306 2.30 -5.72 -18.60
N PHE A 307 3.29 -6.10 -17.81
CA PHE A 307 3.08 -6.73 -16.50
C PHE A 307 2.73 -5.73 -15.40
N MET A 308 3.15 -4.47 -15.54
CA MET A 308 2.81 -3.42 -14.58
C MET A 308 1.30 -3.19 -14.46
N LEU A 309 0.52 -3.53 -15.49
CA LEU A 309 -0.93 -3.31 -15.49
C LEU A 309 -1.61 -4.01 -14.30
N VAL A 310 -1.10 -5.15 -13.85
CA VAL A 310 -1.61 -5.87 -12.68
C VAL A 310 -1.33 -5.10 -11.37
N ALA A 311 -0.26 -4.32 -11.32
CA ALA A 311 0.14 -3.55 -10.14
C ALA A 311 -0.44 -2.12 -10.12
N MET A 312 -1.21 -1.72 -11.13
CA MET A 312 -1.69 -0.31 -11.25
C MET A 312 -2.54 0.13 -10.07
N ASP A 313 -3.29 -0.78 -9.43
CA ASP A 313 -4.03 -0.45 -8.21
C ASP A 313 -3.08 0.02 -7.08
N ALA A 314 -2.05 -0.76 -6.77
CA ALA A 314 -1.07 -0.40 -5.76
C ALA A 314 -0.26 0.87 -6.14
N ILE A 315 0.06 1.05 -7.43
CA ILE A 315 0.84 2.20 -7.92
C ILE A 315 0.02 3.49 -7.83
N VAL A 316 -1.20 3.50 -8.36
CA VAL A 316 -2.02 4.72 -8.48
C VAL A 316 -2.73 5.07 -7.17
N ASN A 317 -3.29 4.08 -6.48
CA ASN A 317 -4.10 4.31 -5.30
C ASN A 317 -3.30 4.37 -3.98
N HIS A 318 -2.08 3.83 -3.96
CA HIS A 318 -1.25 3.80 -2.76
C HIS A 318 0.10 4.49 -2.94
N ILE A 319 0.98 4.02 -3.83
CA ILE A 319 2.32 4.62 -4.01
C ILE A 319 2.20 6.12 -4.31
N ASP A 320 1.27 6.50 -5.18
CA ASP A 320 1.06 7.90 -5.57
C ASP A 320 0.38 8.75 -4.49
N LYS A 321 -0.41 8.16 -3.60
CA LYS A 321 -1.30 8.94 -2.73
C LYS A 321 -0.88 8.99 -1.27
N ILE A 322 -0.21 7.95 -0.75
CA ILE A 322 0.03 7.76 0.69
C ILE A 322 0.73 8.96 1.32
N GLU A 323 1.81 9.47 0.74
CA GLU A 323 2.54 10.60 1.32
C GLU A 323 1.65 11.84 1.42
N ARG A 324 0.88 12.13 0.38
CA ARG A 324 -0.04 13.27 0.34
C ARG A 324 -1.20 13.11 1.33
N ILE A 325 -1.87 11.97 1.33
CA ILE A 325 -3.02 11.70 2.19
C ILE A 325 -2.61 11.67 3.67
N SER A 326 -1.43 11.15 3.98
CA SER A 326 -0.88 11.13 5.34
C SER A 326 -0.20 12.44 5.75
N HIS A 327 -0.28 13.50 4.94
CA HIS A 327 0.41 14.77 5.19
C HIS A 327 1.91 14.62 5.46
N GLY A 328 2.56 13.65 4.78
CA GLY A 328 3.98 13.36 4.91
C GLY A 328 4.37 12.48 6.09
N GLU A 329 3.40 12.01 6.90
CA GLU A 329 3.68 11.09 8.00
C GLU A 329 4.28 9.76 7.49
N TYR A 330 3.68 9.22 6.43
CA TYR A 330 4.18 8.01 5.75
C TYR A 330 4.84 8.36 4.42
N LYS A 331 6.03 7.84 4.21
CA LYS A 331 6.79 7.98 2.96
C LYS A 331 6.89 6.65 2.24
N VAL A 332 6.84 6.71 0.91
CA VAL A 332 6.91 5.54 0.03
C VAL A 332 8.03 5.77 -1.00
N PRO A 333 9.31 5.66 -0.62
CA PRO A 333 10.45 5.98 -1.49
C PRO A 333 10.75 4.84 -2.47
N VAL A 334 9.75 4.40 -3.22
CA VAL A 334 9.86 3.27 -4.16
C VAL A 334 10.42 3.76 -5.49
N ILE A 335 11.53 3.17 -5.94
CA ILE A 335 12.04 3.35 -7.30
C ILE A 335 11.51 2.21 -8.17
N ILE A 336 10.66 2.53 -9.14
CA ILE A 336 10.08 1.54 -10.04
C ILE A 336 10.91 1.49 -11.32
N ARG A 337 11.56 0.36 -11.59
CA ARG A 337 12.21 0.04 -12.85
C ARG A 337 11.22 -0.63 -13.78
N ALA A 338 10.89 0.03 -14.85
CA ALA A 338 9.88 -0.43 -15.82
C ALA A 338 10.52 -0.62 -17.19
N VAL A 339 10.70 -1.87 -17.61
CA VAL A 339 11.34 -2.16 -18.91
C VAL A 339 10.30 -2.17 -20.02
N THR A 340 10.59 -1.48 -21.14
CA THR A 340 9.84 -1.63 -22.39
C THR A 340 10.67 -2.39 -23.41
N ALA A 341 10.07 -3.39 -24.05
CA ALA A 341 10.69 -4.18 -25.10
C ALA A 341 10.51 -3.52 -26.48
N ASP A 342 11.02 -2.30 -26.63
CA ASP A 342 10.90 -1.45 -27.80
C ASP A 342 11.86 -1.83 -28.95
N GLY A 343 12.53 -2.94 -28.82
CA GLY A 343 13.50 -3.48 -29.76
C GLY A 343 14.44 -4.47 -29.10
N GLY A 344 15.54 -4.74 -29.72
CA GLY A 344 16.57 -5.64 -29.21
C GLY A 344 16.71 -6.90 -30.06
N PRO A 345 17.48 -7.92 -29.58
CA PRO A 345 17.88 -9.04 -30.40
C PRO A 345 16.73 -9.98 -30.82
N PHE A 346 15.55 -9.85 -30.22
CA PHE A 346 14.37 -10.64 -30.57
C PHE A 346 13.08 -9.91 -30.24
N TYR A 347 12.02 -10.19 -30.98
CA TYR A 347 10.67 -9.71 -30.73
C TYR A 347 10.00 -10.55 -29.66
N SER A 348 9.52 -9.92 -28.59
CA SER A 348 8.94 -10.61 -27.44
C SER A 348 7.45 -10.97 -27.61
N GLY A 349 6.79 -10.50 -28.67
CA GLY A 349 5.36 -10.70 -28.91
C GLY A 349 4.51 -9.50 -28.52
N ILE A 350 3.29 -9.43 -29.04
CA ILE A 350 2.37 -8.30 -28.90
C ILE A 350 1.98 -7.98 -27.44
N THR A 351 1.98 -8.99 -26.58
CA THR A 351 1.67 -8.86 -25.14
C THR A 351 2.89 -8.60 -24.26
N HIS A 352 4.07 -8.38 -24.86
CA HIS A 352 5.34 -8.21 -24.16
C HIS A 352 6.19 -7.05 -24.73
N SER A 353 5.60 -6.19 -25.58
CA SER A 353 6.33 -5.16 -26.30
C SER A 353 5.62 -3.81 -26.30
N GLN A 354 4.61 -3.64 -25.45
CA GLN A 354 3.86 -2.39 -25.38
C GLN A 354 4.65 -1.31 -24.60
N ASP A 355 4.46 -0.06 -24.99
CA ASP A 355 5.02 1.11 -24.31
C ASP A 355 3.89 1.92 -23.68
N PHE A 356 3.77 1.84 -22.37
CA PHE A 356 2.77 2.56 -21.58
C PHE A 356 3.30 3.85 -20.95
N THR A 357 4.47 4.36 -21.37
CA THR A 357 5.10 5.55 -20.76
C THR A 357 4.14 6.74 -20.63
N ASN A 358 3.37 7.06 -21.68
CA ASN A 358 2.43 8.18 -21.65
C ASN A 358 1.22 7.90 -20.75
N MET A 359 0.74 6.66 -20.70
CA MET A 359 -0.32 6.26 -19.78
C MET A 359 0.17 6.42 -18.32
N LEU A 360 1.37 5.98 -18.01
CA LEU A 360 1.96 6.10 -16.68
C LEU A 360 2.10 7.57 -16.27
N ARG A 361 2.57 8.45 -17.16
CA ARG A 361 2.64 9.90 -16.91
C ARG A 361 1.29 10.53 -16.62
N ALA A 362 0.22 10.02 -17.23
CA ALA A 362 -1.13 10.51 -16.98
C ALA A 362 -1.76 9.93 -15.70
N ALA A 363 -1.31 8.76 -15.27
CA ALA A 363 -1.90 8.02 -14.17
C ALA A 363 -1.36 8.41 -12.79
N VAL A 364 -0.10 8.89 -12.69
CA VAL A 364 0.56 9.21 -11.42
C VAL A 364 1.00 10.66 -11.35
N SER A 365 1.11 11.20 -10.14
CA SER A 365 1.56 12.58 -9.89
C SER A 365 3.08 12.71 -9.66
N PHE A 366 3.78 11.60 -9.44
CA PHE A 366 5.24 11.59 -9.26
C PHE A 366 5.98 11.40 -10.59
N PRO A 367 7.31 11.67 -10.66
CA PRO A 367 8.06 11.66 -11.90
C PRO A 367 8.09 10.30 -12.62
N VAL A 368 7.91 10.32 -13.95
CA VAL A 368 8.14 9.20 -14.87
C VAL A 368 9.25 9.60 -15.82
N TYR A 369 10.47 9.15 -15.52
CA TYR A 369 11.66 9.40 -16.31
C TYR A 369 11.75 8.40 -17.47
N ASP A 370 12.19 8.87 -18.64
CA ASP A 370 12.37 8.05 -19.84
C ASP A 370 13.76 8.35 -20.45
N PRO A 371 14.85 7.92 -19.79
CA PRO A 371 16.22 8.22 -20.18
C PRO A 371 16.59 7.55 -21.51
N LYS A 372 17.30 8.28 -22.38
CA LYS A 372 17.71 7.85 -23.73
C LYS A 372 19.19 7.51 -23.86
N ASN A 373 19.97 7.79 -22.84
CA ASN A 373 21.41 7.50 -22.77
C ASN A 373 21.86 7.23 -21.33
N GLY A 374 23.11 6.85 -21.14
CA GLY A 374 23.64 6.49 -19.83
C GLY A 374 23.64 7.66 -18.85
N ASN A 375 23.92 8.88 -19.30
CA ASN A 375 23.95 10.07 -18.46
C ASN A 375 22.55 10.43 -17.94
N GLU A 376 21.54 10.40 -18.80
CA GLU A 376 20.15 10.61 -18.40
C GLU A 376 19.66 9.50 -17.44
N LEU A 377 20.12 8.26 -17.63
CA LEU A 377 19.79 7.16 -16.74
C LEU A 377 20.37 7.37 -15.33
N GLU A 378 21.64 7.71 -15.22
CA GLU A 378 22.28 8.02 -13.95
C GLU A 378 21.58 9.20 -13.25
N GLU A 379 21.26 10.26 -13.99
CA GLU A 379 20.55 11.42 -13.44
C GLU A 379 19.14 11.07 -12.93
N ALA A 380 18.38 10.26 -13.68
CA ALA A 380 17.03 9.81 -13.29
C ALA A 380 17.06 9.03 -11.98
N PHE A 381 17.96 8.07 -11.82
CA PHE A 381 18.12 7.31 -10.58
C PHE A 381 18.64 8.17 -9.44
N TYR A 382 19.55 9.09 -9.71
CA TYR A 382 20.01 10.04 -8.71
C TYR A 382 18.85 10.88 -8.15
N LYS A 383 18.02 11.46 -9.02
CA LYS A 383 16.85 12.25 -8.64
C LYS A 383 15.83 11.39 -7.87
N ALA A 384 15.52 10.20 -8.36
CA ALA A 384 14.61 9.27 -7.70
C ALA A 384 15.09 8.94 -6.28
N ARG A 385 16.37 8.63 -6.11
CA ARG A 385 16.95 8.30 -4.80
C ARG A 385 16.93 9.48 -3.84
N HIS A 386 17.32 10.68 -4.30
CA HIS A 386 17.45 11.87 -3.45
C HIS A 386 16.12 12.55 -3.14
N SER A 387 15.07 12.30 -3.92
CA SER A 387 13.74 12.82 -3.64
C SER A 387 13.15 12.23 -2.36
N GLY A 388 13.51 11.00 -2.00
CA GLY A 388 12.84 10.23 -0.95
C GLY A 388 11.37 9.92 -1.28
N ARG A 389 10.97 10.08 -2.55
CA ARG A 389 9.61 9.90 -3.07
C ARG A 389 9.59 8.86 -4.18
N PRO A 390 8.40 8.35 -4.55
CA PRO A 390 8.31 7.41 -5.65
C PRO A 390 8.75 8.03 -6.98
N ALA A 391 9.29 7.17 -7.85
CA ALA A 391 9.58 7.51 -9.25
C ALA A 391 9.49 6.26 -10.12
N ILE A 392 9.04 6.42 -11.36
CA ILE A 392 9.14 5.39 -12.40
C ILE A 392 10.30 5.75 -13.32
N ILE A 393 11.17 4.78 -13.59
CA ILE A 393 12.25 4.89 -14.56
C ILE A 393 11.98 3.87 -15.67
N VAL A 394 11.65 4.39 -16.84
CA VAL A 394 11.43 3.60 -18.06
C VAL A 394 12.77 3.19 -18.62
N GLU A 395 13.03 1.89 -18.65
CA GLU A 395 14.25 1.33 -19.24
C GLU A 395 13.96 0.74 -20.61
N ARG A 396 14.62 1.24 -21.64
CA ARG A 396 14.42 0.80 -23.02
C ARG A 396 15.37 -0.32 -23.38
N LYS A 397 14.82 -1.49 -23.72
CA LYS A 397 15.60 -2.68 -24.06
C LYS A 397 16.49 -2.45 -25.28
N SER A 398 16.07 -1.61 -26.22
CA SER A 398 16.86 -1.23 -27.41
C SER A 398 18.18 -0.49 -27.09
N LEU A 399 18.33 0.05 -25.88
CA LEU A 399 19.52 0.79 -25.44
C LEU A 399 20.55 -0.09 -24.70
N TYR A 400 20.20 -1.35 -24.39
CA TYR A 400 21.09 -2.31 -23.74
C TYR A 400 21.96 -3.02 -24.76
#